data_77104d0ba4865b2a3480020bd1b019cc
#
_entry.id   77104d0ba4865b2a3480020bd1b019cc
#
_cell.length_a   1.000
_cell.length_b   1.000
_cell.length_c   1.000
_cell.angle_alpha   90.00
_cell.angle_beta   90.00
_cell.angle_gamma   90.00
#
_symmetry.space_group_name_H-M   'P 1'
#
loop_
_entity.id
_entity.type
_entity.pdbx_description
1 polymer ?
#
loop_
_entity_poly.entity_id
_entity_poly.type
_entity_poly.pdbx_seq_one_letter_code
_entity_poly.pdbx_strand_id
1 'polypeptide(L)'
;MSIESVTRLVRTLRRNLAEITRSLYKDSDYCIKPGYRSRVENEHHDDTGFRDEWQREVYVYAAELMQRERLASVIDIGCGSGFKLVSLLGEFETIGVEVPPAYDLLRSTYPERTWFHWTEMPKPGVCADLVMASDVIEHFPDPGDLIAMIQAIPSRYVILSTPERDLIRGKSDFGPPENQAHCREWNSDEFRRYASLHFDVIDHTITNREQGTQLVLCRPR
;
A
#
# COMPACT_ATOMS: atom_id res chain seq x y z
N MET A 1 -0.76 -26.60 -38.85
CA MET A 1 -1.18 -26.24 -37.47
C MET A 1 -2.39 -27.09 -37.13
N SER A 2 -2.37 -27.85 -36.04
CA SER A 2 -3.49 -28.72 -35.70
C SER A 2 -4.68 -27.89 -35.20
N ILE A 3 -5.90 -28.41 -35.30
CA ILE A 3 -7.13 -27.77 -34.83
C ILE A 3 -7.01 -27.48 -33.32
N GLU A 4 -6.35 -28.36 -32.55
CA GLU A 4 -6.07 -28.16 -31.12
C GLU A 4 -5.15 -26.96 -30.84
N SER A 5 -4.13 -26.73 -31.68
CA SER A 5 -3.22 -25.59 -31.58
C SER A 5 -3.95 -24.27 -31.81
N VAL A 6 -4.87 -24.23 -32.77
CA VAL A 6 -5.70 -23.06 -33.06
C VAL A 6 -6.68 -22.78 -31.91
N THR A 7 -7.32 -23.82 -31.37
CA THR A 7 -8.26 -23.70 -30.27
C THR A 7 -7.56 -23.19 -28.98
N ARG A 8 -6.34 -23.67 -28.72
CA ARG A 8 -5.53 -23.21 -27.58
C ARG A 8 -5.12 -21.73 -27.74
N LEU A 9 -4.71 -21.34 -28.96
CA LEU A 9 -4.35 -19.95 -29.27
C LEU A 9 -5.56 -19.01 -29.09
N VAL A 10 -6.73 -19.39 -29.60
CA VAL A 10 -7.97 -18.61 -29.45
C VAL A 10 -8.41 -18.47 -28.00
N ARG A 11 -8.28 -19.54 -27.19
CA ARG A 11 -8.55 -19.46 -25.74
C ARG A 11 -7.59 -18.50 -25.05
N THR A 12 -6.30 -18.58 -25.34
CA THR A 12 -5.28 -17.68 -24.77
C THR A 12 -5.54 -16.23 -25.16
N LEU A 13 -5.86 -15.96 -26.44
CA LEU A 13 -6.19 -14.62 -26.90
C LEU A 13 -7.47 -14.06 -26.26
N ARG A 14 -8.51 -14.89 -26.09
CA ARG A 14 -9.75 -14.47 -25.40
C ARG A 14 -9.51 -14.18 -23.92
N ARG A 15 -8.69 -14.99 -23.25
CA ARG A 15 -8.31 -14.75 -21.86
C ARG A 15 -7.53 -13.44 -21.73
N ASN A 16 -6.50 -13.23 -22.57
CA ASN A 16 -5.71 -12.01 -22.56
C ASN A 16 -6.54 -10.76 -22.93
N LEU A 17 -7.48 -10.86 -23.86
CA LEU A 17 -8.41 -9.78 -24.20
C LEU A 17 -9.37 -9.48 -23.04
N ALA A 18 -9.89 -10.49 -22.35
CA ALA A 18 -10.75 -10.31 -21.18
C ALA A 18 -9.98 -9.68 -20.00
N GLU A 19 -8.72 -10.07 -19.79
CA GLU A 19 -7.82 -9.49 -18.80
C GLU A 19 -7.48 -8.03 -19.12
N ILE A 20 -7.15 -7.71 -20.38
CA ILE A 20 -6.90 -6.36 -20.87
C ILE A 20 -8.16 -5.48 -20.71
N THR A 21 -9.34 -5.99 -21.10
CA THR A 21 -10.60 -5.24 -20.97
C THR A 21 -10.95 -5.00 -19.50
N ARG A 22 -10.73 -6.00 -18.63
CA ARG A 22 -10.95 -5.89 -17.19
C ARG A 22 -9.98 -4.90 -16.54
N SER A 23 -8.71 -4.91 -16.94
CA SER A 23 -7.68 -3.96 -16.52
C SER A 23 -8.03 -2.54 -16.95
N LEU A 24 -8.42 -2.32 -18.22
CA LEU A 24 -8.78 -1.00 -18.73
C LEU A 24 -9.99 -0.36 -18.00
N TYR A 25 -10.97 -1.14 -17.57
CA TYR A 25 -12.11 -0.65 -16.80
C TYR A 25 -11.77 -0.39 -15.33
N LYS A 26 -10.97 -1.26 -14.69
CA LYS A 26 -10.57 -1.08 -13.30
C LYS A 26 -9.56 0.06 -13.10
N ASP A 27 -8.62 0.26 -14.01
CA ASP A 27 -7.60 1.29 -13.87
C ASP A 27 -8.18 2.71 -13.93
N SER A 28 -9.32 2.93 -14.62
CA SER A 28 -10.05 4.20 -14.56
C SER A 28 -10.60 4.47 -13.16
N ASP A 29 -11.02 3.42 -12.43
CA ASP A 29 -11.58 3.53 -11.09
C ASP A 29 -10.50 3.86 -10.05
N TYR A 30 -9.23 3.53 -10.36
CA TYR A 30 -8.07 3.82 -9.50
C TYR A 30 -7.35 5.13 -9.87
N CYS A 31 -7.97 5.97 -10.70
CA CYS A 31 -7.44 7.26 -11.15
C CYS A 31 -6.12 7.19 -11.94
N ILE A 32 -5.70 6.03 -12.40
CA ILE A 32 -4.50 5.86 -13.21
C ILE A 32 -4.76 6.30 -14.66
N LYS A 33 -3.73 6.79 -15.33
CA LYS A 33 -3.80 7.26 -16.72
C LYS A 33 -4.28 6.16 -17.67
N PRO A 34 -5.09 6.52 -18.69
CA PRO A 34 -5.54 5.56 -19.69
C PRO A 34 -4.39 4.85 -20.38
N GLY A 35 -4.55 3.53 -20.58
CA GLY A 35 -3.54 2.69 -21.24
C GLY A 35 -2.44 2.17 -20.33
N TYR A 36 -2.44 2.51 -19.04
CA TYR A 36 -1.56 1.88 -18.07
C TYR A 36 -1.91 0.40 -17.91
N ARG A 37 -0.90 -0.43 -17.73
CA ARG A 37 -1.04 -1.89 -17.59
C ARG A 37 -0.76 -2.32 -16.16
N SER A 38 -1.81 -2.53 -15.39
CA SER A 38 -1.70 -3.11 -14.05
C SER A 38 -1.52 -4.63 -14.11
N ARG A 39 -0.88 -5.21 -13.08
CA ARG A 39 -0.96 -6.65 -12.84
C ARG A 39 -2.24 -6.99 -12.09
N VAL A 40 -2.82 -8.13 -12.40
CA VAL A 40 -3.98 -8.69 -11.68
C VAL A 40 -3.58 -9.75 -10.66
N GLU A 41 -2.35 -10.23 -10.77
CA GLU A 41 -1.68 -11.16 -9.85
C GLU A 41 -0.25 -10.65 -9.64
N ASN A 42 0.27 -10.76 -8.43
CA ASN A 42 1.60 -10.33 -8.05
C ASN A 42 2.30 -11.39 -7.20
N GLU A 43 3.62 -11.27 -7.10
CA GLU A 43 4.41 -12.07 -6.19
C GLU A 43 4.25 -11.53 -4.77
N HIS A 44 4.28 -12.43 -3.78
CA HIS A 44 4.36 -12.01 -2.38
C HIS A 44 5.71 -11.32 -2.13
N HIS A 45 5.67 -10.15 -1.52
CA HIS A 45 6.87 -9.45 -1.10
C HIS A 45 7.27 -9.91 0.31
N ASP A 46 8.44 -10.53 0.43
CA ASP A 46 9.01 -10.90 1.74
C ASP A 46 9.98 -9.81 2.19
N ASP A 47 9.55 -8.99 3.13
CA ASP A 47 10.31 -7.91 3.73
C ASP A 47 10.81 -8.21 5.16
N THR A 48 10.76 -9.47 5.59
CA THR A 48 11.23 -9.90 6.92
C THR A 48 12.70 -9.55 7.18
N GLY A 49 13.52 -9.48 6.12
CA GLY A 49 14.92 -9.09 6.18
C GLY A 49 15.19 -7.58 6.16
N PHE A 50 14.20 -6.76 5.79
CA PHE A 50 14.38 -5.31 5.70
C PHE A 50 14.28 -4.64 7.05
N ARG A 51 15.02 -3.53 7.19
CA ARG A 51 15.03 -2.69 8.40
C ARG A 51 14.73 -1.25 8.04
N ASP A 52 15.75 -0.48 7.65
CA ASP A 52 15.70 0.97 7.51
C ASP A 52 16.00 1.43 6.06
N GLU A 53 16.12 0.49 5.13
CA GLU A 53 16.57 0.75 3.76
C GLU A 53 15.53 1.52 2.94
N TRP A 54 14.23 1.31 3.22
CA TRP A 54 13.12 1.88 2.48
C TRP A 54 12.12 2.57 3.40
N GLN A 55 11.40 3.58 2.89
CA GLN A 55 10.26 4.25 3.53
C GLN A 55 10.57 4.93 4.89
N ARG A 56 11.85 5.06 5.28
CA ARG A 56 12.21 5.68 6.58
C ARG A 56 11.53 7.03 6.78
N GLU A 57 11.53 7.86 5.76
CA GLU A 57 11.00 9.23 5.79
C GLU A 57 9.48 9.26 5.99
N VAL A 58 8.76 8.21 5.60
CA VAL A 58 7.32 8.07 5.90
C VAL A 58 7.10 7.91 7.40
N TYR A 59 7.90 7.06 8.05
CA TYR A 59 7.82 6.87 9.51
C TYR A 59 8.29 8.10 10.29
N VAL A 60 9.32 8.80 9.81
CA VAL A 60 9.74 10.09 10.38
C VAL A 60 8.62 11.11 10.29
N TYR A 61 7.97 11.24 9.13
CA TYR A 61 6.81 12.12 8.96
C TYR A 61 5.66 11.74 9.91
N ALA A 62 5.39 10.44 10.07
CA ALA A 62 4.38 9.95 11.01
C ALA A 62 4.73 10.31 12.46
N ALA A 63 5.99 10.13 12.90
CA ALA A 63 6.47 10.51 14.24
C ALA A 63 6.30 12.01 14.50
N GLU A 64 6.72 12.86 13.54
CA GLU A 64 6.57 14.32 13.63
C GLU A 64 5.09 14.73 13.70
N LEU A 65 4.21 14.10 12.91
CA LEU A 65 2.77 14.30 12.98
C LEU A 65 2.23 13.94 14.36
N MET A 66 2.61 12.75 14.87
CA MET A 66 2.13 12.27 16.16
C MET A 66 2.54 13.20 17.31
N GLN A 67 3.77 13.67 17.31
CA GLN A 67 4.26 14.65 18.31
C GLN A 67 3.54 16.00 18.19
N ARG A 68 3.42 16.54 16.98
CA ARG A 68 2.80 17.86 16.71
C ARG A 68 1.31 17.88 17.09
N GLU A 69 0.58 16.83 16.74
CA GLU A 69 -0.86 16.69 16.97
C GLU A 69 -1.20 16.04 18.31
N ARG A 70 -0.18 15.66 19.11
CA ARG A 70 -0.29 14.98 20.40
C ARG A 70 -1.13 13.71 20.30
N LEU A 71 -0.80 12.88 19.30
CA LEU A 71 -1.42 11.58 19.10
C LEU A 71 -0.75 10.55 20.02
N ALA A 72 -1.51 9.58 20.51
CA ALA A 72 -1.03 8.59 21.47
C ALA A 72 -0.82 7.20 20.84
N SER A 73 -1.56 6.88 19.77
CA SER A 73 -1.59 5.52 19.22
C SER A 73 -1.53 5.50 17.70
N VAL A 74 -0.90 4.44 17.16
CA VAL A 74 -0.77 4.20 15.73
C VAL A 74 -1.00 2.73 15.38
N ILE A 75 -1.74 2.51 14.29
CA ILE A 75 -1.83 1.20 13.61
C ILE A 75 -1.08 1.30 12.29
N ASP A 76 -0.14 0.36 12.09
CA ASP A 76 0.65 0.23 10.88
C ASP A 76 0.24 -1.04 10.13
N ILE A 77 -0.38 -0.87 8.98
CA ILE A 77 -0.88 -1.96 8.13
C ILE A 77 0.17 -2.26 7.08
N GLY A 78 0.67 -3.51 7.06
CA GLY A 78 1.82 -3.90 6.24
C GLY A 78 3.13 -3.39 6.83
N CYS A 79 3.33 -3.59 8.14
CA CYS A 79 4.49 -3.05 8.86
C CYS A 79 5.80 -3.84 8.63
N GLY A 80 5.77 -4.90 7.81
CA GLY A 80 6.91 -5.71 7.44
C GLY A 80 7.63 -6.34 8.63
N SER A 81 8.95 -6.17 8.70
CA SER A 81 9.76 -6.65 9.83
C SER A 81 9.46 -5.96 11.16
N GLY A 82 8.64 -4.91 11.18
CA GLY A 82 8.33 -4.10 12.35
C GLY A 82 9.47 -3.19 12.83
N PHE A 83 10.63 -3.25 12.19
CA PHE A 83 11.81 -2.51 12.64
C PHE A 83 11.55 -0.99 12.72
N LYS A 84 10.97 -0.41 11.67
CA LYS A 84 10.68 1.03 11.64
C LYS A 84 9.57 1.42 12.63
N LEU A 85 8.51 0.60 12.71
CA LEU A 85 7.43 0.82 13.68
C LEU A 85 7.95 0.85 15.11
N VAL A 86 8.81 -0.10 15.47
CA VAL A 86 9.38 -0.20 16.82
C VAL A 86 10.44 0.88 17.09
N SER A 87 11.33 1.14 16.10
CA SER A 87 12.47 2.05 16.32
C SER A 87 12.09 3.53 16.22
N LEU A 88 11.12 3.90 15.40
CA LEU A 88 10.75 5.29 15.12
C LEU A 88 9.44 5.71 15.79
N LEU A 89 8.51 4.78 16.02
CA LEU A 89 7.21 5.05 16.63
C LEU A 89 7.03 4.32 17.97
N GLY A 90 8.06 3.62 18.46
CA GLY A 90 7.96 2.75 19.63
C GLY A 90 7.71 3.47 20.96
N GLU A 91 7.79 4.79 21.01
CA GLU A 91 7.39 5.61 22.16
C GLU A 91 5.86 5.77 22.30
N PHE A 92 5.12 5.50 21.21
CA PHE A 92 3.68 5.54 21.15
C PHE A 92 3.08 4.14 21.37
N GLU A 93 1.77 4.07 21.59
CA GLU A 93 1.05 2.81 21.53
C GLU A 93 0.97 2.34 20.07
N THR A 94 1.65 1.22 19.78
CA THR A 94 1.76 0.70 18.40
C THR A 94 1.02 -0.61 18.24
N ILE A 95 0.32 -0.75 17.14
CA ILE A 95 -0.27 -2.00 16.64
C ILE A 95 0.25 -2.22 15.22
N GLY A 96 0.84 -3.41 14.97
CA GLY A 96 1.21 -3.81 13.61
C GLY A 96 0.26 -4.85 13.06
N VAL A 97 -0.02 -4.77 11.75
CA VAL A 97 -0.88 -5.71 11.03
C VAL A 97 -0.08 -6.29 9.87
N GLU A 98 0.01 -7.63 9.81
CA GLU A 98 0.80 -8.32 8.80
C GLU A 98 0.25 -9.69 8.41
N VAL A 99 0.86 -10.26 7.36
CA VAL A 99 0.67 -11.65 6.92
C VAL A 99 1.93 -12.47 7.17
N PRO A 100 1.86 -13.83 7.26
CA PRO A 100 3.06 -14.67 7.28
C PRO A 100 3.91 -14.49 6.01
N PRO A 101 5.27 -14.54 6.10
CA PRO A 101 6.04 -14.89 7.30
C PRO A 101 6.32 -13.72 8.27
N ALA A 102 6.06 -12.46 7.87
CA ALA A 102 6.36 -11.29 8.67
C ALA A 102 5.58 -11.28 10.00
N TYR A 103 4.31 -11.66 10.00
CA TYR A 103 3.50 -11.79 11.21
C TYR A 103 4.12 -12.72 12.27
N ASP A 104 4.63 -13.87 11.83
CA ASP A 104 5.27 -14.84 12.75
C ASP A 104 6.60 -14.31 13.29
N LEU A 105 7.38 -13.62 12.45
CA LEU A 105 8.61 -12.94 12.84
C LEU A 105 8.34 -11.87 13.90
N LEU A 106 7.34 -11.01 13.70
CA LEU A 106 6.98 -9.94 14.62
C LEU A 106 6.66 -10.46 16.02
N ARG A 107 5.83 -11.49 16.11
CA ARG A 107 5.44 -12.12 17.37
C ARG A 107 6.64 -12.75 18.11
N SER A 108 7.61 -13.28 17.38
CA SER A 108 8.80 -13.86 17.98
C SER A 108 9.85 -12.83 18.37
N THR A 109 9.97 -11.75 17.58
CA THR A 109 11.00 -10.71 17.77
C THR A 109 10.59 -9.68 18.82
N TYR A 110 9.31 -9.31 18.83
CA TYR A 110 8.76 -8.28 19.72
C TYR A 110 7.50 -8.78 20.46
N PRO A 111 7.64 -9.80 21.33
CA PRO A 111 6.51 -10.48 21.98
C PRO A 111 5.71 -9.58 22.93
N GLU A 112 6.28 -8.45 23.36
CA GLU A 112 5.64 -7.47 24.26
C GLU A 112 4.73 -6.48 23.53
N ARG A 113 4.72 -6.50 22.18
CA ARG A 113 3.93 -5.57 21.38
C ARG A 113 2.69 -6.24 20.80
N THR A 114 1.76 -5.44 20.28
CA THR A 114 0.50 -5.91 19.72
C THR A 114 0.63 -6.11 18.22
N TRP A 115 0.40 -7.34 17.77
CA TRP A 115 0.42 -7.73 16.38
C TRP A 115 -0.88 -8.44 16.02
N PHE A 116 -1.48 -8.07 14.89
CA PHE A 116 -2.64 -8.76 14.33
C PHE A 116 -2.30 -9.38 12.98
N HIS A 117 -2.82 -10.56 12.74
CA HIS A 117 -2.85 -11.10 11.41
C HIS A 117 -3.85 -10.30 10.56
N TRP A 118 -3.55 -10.10 9.27
CA TRP A 118 -4.42 -9.35 8.34
C TRP A 118 -5.90 -9.75 8.44
N THR A 119 -6.20 -11.06 8.51
CA THR A 119 -7.58 -11.58 8.57
C THR A 119 -8.31 -11.29 9.88
N GLU A 120 -7.62 -10.80 10.90
CA GLU A 120 -8.22 -10.38 12.17
C GLU A 120 -8.71 -8.93 12.12
N MET A 121 -8.34 -8.20 11.08
CA MET A 121 -8.69 -6.78 10.91
C MET A 121 -9.76 -6.57 9.82
N PRO A 122 -10.66 -5.57 9.96
CA PRO A 122 -10.83 -4.71 11.13
C PRO A 122 -11.43 -5.48 12.31
N LYS A 123 -10.95 -5.20 13.52
CA LYS A 123 -11.38 -5.88 14.74
C LYS A 123 -12.24 -4.96 15.60
N PRO A 124 -13.43 -5.40 16.08
CA PRO A 124 -14.27 -4.59 16.94
C PRO A 124 -13.54 -4.09 18.18
N GLY A 125 -13.64 -2.78 18.45
CA GLY A 125 -13.00 -2.12 19.60
C GLY A 125 -11.54 -1.73 19.37
N VAL A 126 -10.93 -2.06 18.23
CA VAL A 126 -9.59 -1.58 17.85
C VAL A 126 -9.73 -0.23 17.14
N CYS A 127 -9.00 0.76 17.64
CA CYS A 127 -8.92 2.11 17.09
C CYS A 127 -7.52 2.67 17.33
N ALA A 128 -7.15 3.72 16.60
CA ALA A 128 -5.93 4.48 16.86
C ALA A 128 -6.09 5.94 16.46
N ASP A 129 -5.24 6.83 16.95
CA ASP A 129 -5.21 8.22 16.49
C ASP A 129 -4.72 8.32 15.04
N LEU A 130 -3.75 7.48 14.64
CA LEU A 130 -3.19 7.37 13.32
C LEU A 130 -3.34 5.94 12.78
N VAL A 131 -3.82 5.78 11.56
CA VAL A 131 -3.69 4.55 10.77
C VAL A 131 -2.76 4.83 9.60
N MET A 132 -1.74 4.01 9.42
CA MET A 132 -0.83 4.15 8.29
C MET A 132 -0.67 2.85 7.51
N ALA A 133 -0.36 2.99 6.22
CA ALA A 133 0.06 1.91 5.34
C ALA A 133 1.14 2.46 4.41
N SER A 134 2.39 2.03 4.63
CA SER A 134 3.57 2.54 3.96
C SER A 134 4.04 1.61 2.86
N ASP A 135 3.83 1.99 1.60
CA ASP A 135 4.15 1.24 0.40
C ASP A 135 3.50 -0.17 0.43
N VAL A 136 2.19 -0.17 0.61
CA VAL A 136 1.34 -1.37 0.72
C VAL A 136 0.26 -1.39 -0.36
N ILE A 137 -0.31 -0.23 -0.67
CA ILE A 137 -1.49 -0.11 -1.55
C ILE A 137 -1.21 -0.59 -2.98
N GLU A 138 0.01 -0.45 -3.45
CA GLU A 138 0.46 -0.91 -4.77
C GLU A 138 0.49 -2.43 -4.92
N HIS A 139 0.54 -3.16 -3.80
CA HIS A 139 0.55 -4.62 -3.78
C HIS A 139 -0.84 -5.23 -3.97
N PHE A 140 -1.91 -4.45 -3.81
CA PHE A 140 -3.28 -4.97 -3.91
C PHE A 140 -3.78 -5.03 -5.36
N PRO A 141 -4.25 -6.20 -5.83
CA PRO A 141 -4.99 -6.29 -7.10
C PRO A 141 -6.22 -5.39 -7.11
N ASP A 142 -6.92 -5.28 -5.97
CA ASP A 142 -7.95 -4.28 -5.70
C ASP A 142 -7.56 -3.44 -4.49
N PRO A 143 -7.05 -2.21 -4.67
CA PRO A 143 -6.67 -1.35 -3.55
C PRO A 143 -7.85 -0.94 -2.68
N GLY A 144 -9.08 -1.15 -3.15
CA GLY A 144 -10.31 -0.95 -2.36
C GLY A 144 -10.37 -1.82 -1.12
N ASP A 145 -9.76 -3.01 -1.13
CA ASP A 145 -9.70 -3.91 0.04
C ASP A 145 -8.93 -3.28 1.20
N LEU A 146 -7.77 -2.68 0.91
CA LEU A 146 -6.98 -1.94 1.91
C LEU A 146 -7.75 -0.71 2.40
N ILE A 147 -8.33 0.05 1.47
CA ILE A 147 -9.11 1.25 1.81
C ILE A 147 -10.29 0.90 2.72
N ALA A 148 -11.03 -0.16 2.41
CA ALA A 148 -12.15 -0.60 3.22
C ALA A 148 -11.72 -1.00 4.65
N MET A 149 -10.57 -1.70 4.78
CA MET A 149 -10.00 -2.01 6.09
C MET A 149 -9.66 -0.74 6.87
N ILE A 150 -8.96 0.22 6.25
CA ILE A 150 -8.58 1.48 6.89
C ILE A 150 -9.82 2.27 7.34
N GLN A 151 -10.83 2.39 6.47
CA GLN A 151 -12.08 3.12 6.78
C GLN A 151 -12.87 2.49 7.93
N ALA A 152 -12.75 1.18 8.13
CA ALA A 152 -13.42 0.47 9.21
C ALA A 152 -12.71 0.62 10.59
N ILE A 153 -11.51 1.19 10.62
CA ILE A 153 -10.74 1.47 11.84
C ILE A 153 -10.97 2.93 12.26
N PRO A 154 -11.62 3.22 13.39
CA PRO A 154 -11.78 4.59 13.86
C PRO A 154 -10.42 5.26 14.10
N SER A 155 -10.20 6.40 13.43
CA SER A 155 -8.93 7.15 13.53
C SER A 155 -9.15 8.64 13.31
N ARG A 156 -8.16 9.46 13.70
CA ARG A 156 -8.15 10.92 13.44
C ARG A 156 -7.41 11.26 12.16
N TYR A 157 -6.40 10.47 11.83
CA TYR A 157 -5.55 10.65 10.65
C TYR A 157 -5.28 9.32 9.96
N VAL A 158 -5.05 9.42 8.66
CA VAL A 158 -4.61 8.32 7.81
C VAL A 158 -3.39 8.76 7.01
N ILE A 159 -2.34 7.94 6.99
CA ILE A 159 -1.18 8.09 6.10
C ILE A 159 -1.17 6.92 5.13
N LEU A 160 -1.09 7.23 3.84
CA LEU A 160 -0.80 6.26 2.79
C LEU A 160 0.45 6.70 2.04
N SER A 161 1.37 5.78 1.78
CA SER A 161 2.48 6.01 0.85
C SER A 161 2.51 4.95 -0.25
N THR A 162 3.21 5.27 -1.34
CA THR A 162 3.43 4.39 -2.48
C THR A 162 4.56 4.97 -3.35
N PRO A 163 5.22 4.19 -4.20
CA PRO A 163 6.15 4.74 -5.18
C PRO A 163 5.49 5.77 -6.10
N GLU A 164 6.20 6.86 -6.36
CA GLU A 164 5.83 7.87 -7.34
C GLU A 164 6.37 7.46 -8.71
N ARG A 165 5.51 6.92 -9.56
CA ARG A 165 5.87 6.33 -10.86
C ARG A 165 6.68 7.26 -11.75
N ASP A 166 6.25 8.51 -11.91
CA ASP A 166 6.88 9.42 -12.86
C ASP A 166 8.30 9.84 -12.43
N LEU A 167 8.61 9.82 -11.12
CA LEU A 167 9.97 10.04 -10.61
C LEU A 167 10.90 8.86 -10.88
N ILE A 168 10.42 7.63 -10.65
CA ILE A 168 11.28 6.45 -10.75
C ILE A 168 11.36 5.89 -12.17
N ARG A 169 10.33 6.15 -13.04
CA ARG A 169 10.23 5.55 -14.37
C ARG A 169 10.02 6.55 -15.49
N GLY A 170 9.64 7.78 -15.14
CA GLY A 170 9.31 8.81 -16.10
C GLY A 170 7.86 8.75 -16.61
N LYS A 171 7.41 9.89 -17.14
CA LYS A 171 6.02 10.09 -17.57
C LYS A 171 5.55 9.20 -18.72
N SER A 172 6.48 8.63 -19.46
CA SER A 172 6.19 7.70 -20.58
C SER A 172 6.00 6.25 -20.14
N ASP A 173 6.14 5.94 -18.85
CA ASP A 173 5.87 4.61 -18.33
C ASP A 173 4.37 4.32 -18.33
N PHE A 174 3.98 3.19 -18.91
CA PHE A 174 2.62 2.65 -18.98
C PHE A 174 2.52 1.27 -18.33
N GLY A 175 3.44 0.93 -17.44
CA GLY A 175 3.47 -0.35 -16.75
C GLY A 175 3.69 -1.57 -17.66
N PRO A 176 3.64 -2.76 -17.11
CA PRO A 176 3.42 -3.01 -15.70
C PRO A 176 4.63 -2.55 -14.85
N PRO A 177 4.47 -2.41 -13.52
CA PRO A 177 5.58 -2.09 -12.62
C PRO A 177 6.78 -3.02 -12.81
N GLU A 178 8.02 -2.56 -12.61
CA GLU A 178 9.19 -3.47 -12.65
C GLU A 178 9.21 -4.40 -11.45
N ASN A 179 8.85 -3.89 -10.27
CA ASN A 179 8.70 -4.73 -9.10
C ASN A 179 7.54 -5.72 -9.33
N GLN A 180 7.86 -7.02 -9.29
CA GLN A 180 6.88 -8.09 -9.52
C GLN A 180 5.82 -8.18 -8.42
N ALA A 181 6.10 -7.64 -7.24
CA ALA A 181 5.15 -7.57 -6.15
C ALA A 181 4.13 -6.42 -6.30
N HIS A 182 4.38 -5.44 -7.17
CA HIS A 182 3.45 -4.34 -7.39
C HIS A 182 2.43 -4.67 -8.48
N CYS A 183 1.16 -4.45 -8.17
CA CYS A 183 0.07 -4.51 -9.14
C CYS A 183 0.05 -3.24 -10.00
N ARG A 184 0.26 -2.08 -9.41
CA ARG A 184 0.28 -0.76 -10.07
C ARG A 184 1.11 0.25 -9.31
N GLU A 185 1.50 1.31 -10.02
CA GLU A 185 2.17 2.47 -9.43
C GLU A 185 1.48 3.74 -9.95
N TRP A 186 1.30 4.71 -9.08
CA TRP A 186 0.66 6.00 -9.37
C TRP A 186 1.68 7.11 -9.49
N ASN A 187 1.40 8.11 -10.32
CA ASN A 187 2.06 9.39 -10.16
C ASN A 187 1.34 10.24 -9.09
N SER A 188 1.93 11.38 -8.75
CA SER A 188 1.43 12.26 -7.68
C SER A 188 -0.02 12.71 -7.88
N ASP A 189 -0.39 13.13 -9.09
CA ASP A 189 -1.75 13.59 -9.38
C ASP A 189 -2.77 12.44 -9.32
N GLU A 190 -2.39 11.27 -9.80
CA GLU A 190 -3.22 10.07 -9.79
C GLU A 190 -3.45 9.59 -8.36
N PHE A 191 -2.39 9.49 -7.55
CA PHE A 191 -2.48 9.03 -6.16
C PHE A 191 -3.31 9.98 -5.30
N ARG A 192 -3.05 11.29 -5.41
CA ARG A 192 -3.84 12.29 -4.71
C ARG A 192 -5.33 12.21 -5.08
N ARG A 193 -5.65 12.05 -6.37
CA ARG A 193 -7.05 11.89 -6.82
C ARG A 193 -7.67 10.63 -6.24
N TYR A 194 -6.95 9.51 -6.29
CA TYR A 194 -7.45 8.24 -5.76
C TYR A 194 -7.71 8.35 -4.24
N ALA A 195 -6.76 8.84 -3.47
CA ALA A 195 -6.94 9.07 -2.04
C ALA A 195 -8.14 10.01 -1.76
N SER A 196 -8.32 11.04 -2.60
CA SER A 196 -9.44 12.01 -2.46
C SER A 196 -10.82 11.41 -2.75
N LEU A 197 -10.93 10.23 -3.36
CA LEU A 197 -12.22 9.53 -3.49
C LEU A 197 -12.70 8.98 -2.14
N HIS A 198 -11.77 8.67 -1.24
CA HIS A 198 -12.01 7.91 -0.03
C HIS A 198 -11.84 8.70 1.26
N PHE A 199 -10.99 9.73 1.24
CA PHE A 199 -10.56 10.52 2.40
C PHE A 199 -10.53 12.02 2.08
N ASP A 200 -10.49 12.84 3.13
CA ASP A 200 -10.18 14.26 3.01
C ASP A 200 -8.66 14.45 3.03
N VAL A 201 -8.05 14.64 1.86
CA VAL A 201 -6.59 14.81 1.73
C VAL A 201 -6.17 16.18 2.28
N ILE A 202 -5.34 16.17 3.33
CA ILE A 202 -4.81 17.38 4.01
C ILE A 202 -3.49 17.81 3.37
N ASP A 203 -2.61 16.84 3.13
CA ASP A 203 -1.25 17.07 2.60
C ASP A 203 -0.87 15.97 1.61
N HIS A 204 0.04 16.30 0.69
CA HIS A 204 0.62 15.35 -0.25
C HIS A 204 2.06 15.77 -0.54
N THR A 205 3.00 14.93 -0.24
CA THR A 205 4.43 15.25 -0.35
C THR A 205 5.25 14.08 -0.90
N ILE A 206 6.39 14.40 -1.49
CA ILE A 206 7.44 13.43 -1.82
C ILE A 206 8.37 13.36 -0.61
N THR A 207 8.35 12.25 0.09
CA THR A 207 9.15 12.04 1.31
C THR A 207 10.58 11.69 0.98
N ASN A 208 10.81 10.93 -0.09
CA ASN A 208 12.15 10.59 -0.56
C ASN A 208 12.21 10.64 -2.09
N ARG A 209 13.00 11.57 -2.66
CA ARG A 209 13.12 11.73 -4.12
C ARG A 209 13.96 10.64 -4.78
N GLU A 210 14.94 10.11 -4.07
CA GLU A 210 15.83 9.08 -4.62
C GLU A 210 15.13 7.73 -4.70
N GLN A 211 14.34 7.41 -3.69
CA GLN A 211 13.50 6.22 -3.68
C GLN A 211 12.18 6.43 -4.46
N GLY A 212 11.83 7.67 -4.77
CA GLY A 212 10.57 8.02 -5.41
C GLY A 212 9.35 7.76 -4.53
N THR A 213 9.47 7.94 -3.20
CA THR A 213 8.35 7.70 -2.28
C THR A 213 7.48 8.93 -2.14
N GLN A 214 6.18 8.78 -2.34
CA GLN A 214 5.16 9.79 -2.09
C GLN A 214 4.24 9.40 -0.94
N LEU A 215 3.72 10.41 -0.23
CA LEU A 215 2.84 10.25 0.92
C LEU A 215 1.64 11.18 0.81
N VAL A 216 0.47 10.69 1.16
CA VAL A 216 -0.73 11.51 1.43
C VAL A 216 -1.09 11.43 2.91
N LEU A 217 -1.34 12.60 3.54
CA LEU A 217 -1.94 12.71 4.86
C LEU A 217 -3.41 13.04 4.69
N CYS A 218 -4.28 12.29 5.36
CA CYS A 218 -5.71 12.38 5.21
C CYS A 218 -6.44 12.43 6.55
N ARG A 219 -7.73 12.85 6.52
CA ARG A 219 -8.71 12.57 7.56
C ARG A 219 -9.74 11.58 7.05
N PRO A 220 -10.22 10.64 7.89
CA PRO A 220 -11.42 9.86 7.60
C PRO A 220 -12.62 10.77 7.34
N ARG A 221 -13.56 10.31 6.50
CA ARG A 221 -14.86 10.97 6.25
C ARG A 221 -15.94 10.42 7.14
#